data_f6b8c3be563f7e750782dddfa0843170
#
_entry.id   f6b8c3be563f7e750782dddfa0843170
#
_cell.length_a   1.000
_cell.length_b   1.000
_cell.length_c   1.000
_cell.angle_alpha   90.00
_cell.angle_beta   90.00
_cell.angle_gamma   90.00
#
_symmetry.space_group_name_H-M   'P 1'
#
loop_
_entity.id
_entity.type
_entity.pdbx_description
1 polymer ?
#
loop_
_entity_poly.entity_id
_entity_poly.type
_entity_poly.pdbx_seq_one_letter_code
_entity_poly.pdbx_strand_id
1 'polypeptide(L)'
;MLDLQTLFLNSCSLRELPVGLRRPPYLETVDLRGNRITQLPQWLADVPRGVARTLNLGDNPLDAPSRQLLSNYRTRVGVGMGFLEDDIARMTEQRAQELWLKDVGTLFTTKQSTWTALRAEPGSDGLFNLLAGLGGTADTKKVREDMSRRVWWVLDSAETDAGLRQEIFERAATPLNCDDAAAASFSNLEVLTHIHEASRSVEGGQLTAEPLLHFGRGLFRLDQLERYARRHSEDHPSADPLEVSLAFRKGLADRFHLPGQPKHMRFESLAEVTSQHLTEAADELRAAENSSELLNYLVELPLWTGYLKKANSVPLDRLTKPFDERMQAVFDQGETLGDADYREQMNVILQARAQVESTEIRRQTEEALKPGALTACPLPLL
;
A
#
# COMPACT_ATOMS: atom_id res chain seq x y z
N MET A 1 6.61 -22.70 -9.11
CA MET A 1 5.83 -21.46 -9.22
C MET A 1 5.00 -21.25 -7.92
N LEU A 2 5.66 -21.39 -6.77
CA LEU A 2 4.96 -21.33 -5.47
C LEU A 2 4.83 -19.89 -4.92
N ASP A 3 5.46 -18.89 -5.59
CA ASP A 3 5.52 -17.52 -5.07
C ASP A 3 4.98 -16.46 -6.06
N LEU A 4 4.21 -16.87 -7.07
CA LEU A 4 3.63 -15.93 -8.03
C LEU A 4 2.39 -15.27 -7.40
N GLN A 5 2.49 -13.99 -7.06
CA GLN A 5 1.40 -13.20 -6.47
C GLN A 5 0.62 -12.42 -7.53
N THR A 6 1.27 -11.99 -8.60
CA THR A 6 0.66 -11.16 -9.63
C THR A 6 0.91 -11.73 -11.01
N LEU A 7 -0.15 -11.80 -11.83
CA LEU A 7 -0.10 -12.30 -13.19
C LEU A 7 -0.80 -11.33 -14.14
N PHE A 8 -0.03 -10.59 -14.92
CA PHE A 8 -0.55 -9.69 -15.94
C PHE A 8 -0.50 -10.37 -17.32
N LEU A 9 -1.66 -10.68 -17.85
CA LEU A 9 -1.87 -11.29 -19.18
C LEU A 9 -2.87 -10.48 -20.02
N ASN A 10 -3.03 -9.20 -19.72
CA ASN A 10 -3.92 -8.31 -20.46
C ASN A 10 -3.43 -8.13 -21.91
N SER A 11 -4.38 -8.06 -22.84
CA SER A 11 -4.10 -7.87 -24.28
C SER A 11 -3.14 -8.89 -24.91
N CYS A 12 -3.05 -10.10 -24.35
CA CYS A 12 -2.19 -11.18 -24.85
C CYS A 12 -2.83 -12.06 -25.94
N SER A 13 -4.00 -11.69 -26.42
CA SER A 13 -4.78 -12.46 -27.44
C SER A 13 -5.16 -13.87 -27.01
N LEU A 14 -5.28 -14.13 -25.71
CA LEU A 14 -5.72 -15.40 -25.15
C LEU A 14 -7.17 -15.70 -25.59
N ARG A 15 -7.43 -16.95 -25.94
CA ARG A 15 -8.78 -17.44 -26.31
C ARG A 15 -9.44 -18.23 -25.20
N GLU A 16 -8.68 -18.69 -24.22
CA GLU A 16 -9.11 -19.51 -23.11
C GLU A 16 -8.42 -19.05 -21.83
N LEU A 17 -9.02 -19.39 -20.67
CA LEU A 17 -8.37 -19.19 -19.39
C LEU A 17 -7.17 -20.12 -19.23
N PRO A 18 -6.02 -19.64 -18.68
CA PRO A 18 -4.91 -20.49 -18.31
C PRO A 18 -5.33 -21.60 -17.35
N VAL A 19 -4.98 -22.84 -17.66
CA VAL A 19 -5.42 -24.06 -16.93
C VAL A 19 -5.04 -24.02 -15.45
N GLY A 20 -3.92 -23.34 -15.12
CA GLY A 20 -3.41 -23.20 -13.76
C GLY A 20 -4.27 -22.33 -12.82
N LEU A 21 -5.21 -21.53 -13.36
CA LEU A 21 -6.01 -20.59 -12.57
C LEU A 21 -7.13 -21.26 -11.72
N ARG A 22 -7.36 -22.54 -11.88
CA ARG A 22 -8.38 -23.25 -11.09
C ARG A 22 -8.03 -23.37 -9.60
N ARG A 23 -6.76 -23.37 -9.24
CA ARG A 23 -6.25 -23.45 -7.86
C ARG A 23 -4.95 -22.64 -7.74
N PRO A 24 -4.98 -21.32 -7.78
CA PRO A 24 -3.80 -20.52 -7.55
C PRO A 24 -3.59 -20.37 -6.04
N PRO A 25 -2.54 -20.96 -5.46
CA PRO A 25 -2.38 -20.93 -4.01
C PRO A 25 -2.00 -19.54 -3.46
N TYR A 26 -1.49 -18.62 -4.30
CA TYR A 26 -0.94 -17.34 -3.81
C TYR A 26 -1.19 -16.14 -4.75
N LEU A 27 -2.03 -16.26 -5.78
CA LEU A 27 -2.31 -15.17 -6.70
C LEU A 27 -3.23 -14.13 -6.04
N GLU A 28 -2.75 -12.92 -5.93
CA GLU A 28 -3.48 -11.74 -5.42
C GLU A 28 -4.13 -10.95 -6.57
N THR A 29 -3.54 -10.99 -7.76
CA THR A 29 -4.03 -10.29 -8.94
C THR A 29 -3.79 -11.09 -10.21
N VAL A 30 -4.82 -11.25 -11.03
CA VAL A 30 -4.77 -11.88 -12.36
C VAL A 30 -5.51 -10.99 -13.35
N ASP A 31 -4.76 -10.22 -14.12
CA ASP A 31 -5.32 -9.35 -15.16
C ASP A 31 -5.40 -10.08 -16.51
N LEU A 32 -6.62 -10.37 -16.96
CA LEU A 32 -6.93 -11.03 -18.21
C LEU A 32 -7.71 -10.13 -19.17
N ARG A 33 -7.74 -8.83 -18.90
CA ARG A 33 -8.50 -7.86 -19.70
C ARG A 33 -8.03 -7.80 -21.15
N GLY A 34 -8.97 -7.42 -22.05
CA GLY A 34 -8.65 -7.13 -23.45
C GLY A 34 -8.13 -8.33 -24.24
N ASN A 35 -8.45 -9.55 -23.82
CA ASN A 35 -8.12 -10.77 -24.54
C ASN A 35 -9.23 -11.17 -25.55
N ARG A 36 -9.16 -12.38 -26.08
CA ARG A 36 -10.13 -12.94 -27.03
C ARG A 36 -10.89 -14.12 -26.44
N ILE A 37 -11.10 -14.11 -25.12
CA ILE A 37 -11.82 -15.17 -24.43
C ILE A 37 -13.30 -15.03 -24.73
N THR A 38 -13.90 -16.08 -25.30
CA THR A 38 -15.32 -16.12 -25.63
C THR A 38 -16.11 -17.02 -24.71
N GLN A 39 -15.49 -18.08 -24.18
CA GLN A 39 -16.15 -19.08 -23.34
C GLN A 39 -15.43 -19.23 -22.01
N LEU A 40 -16.23 -19.30 -20.95
CA LEU A 40 -15.75 -19.54 -19.61
C LEU A 40 -16.06 -20.99 -19.17
N PRO A 41 -15.10 -21.67 -18.54
CA PRO A 41 -15.31 -23.02 -18.05
C PRO A 41 -16.26 -23.03 -16.86
N GLN A 42 -17.08 -24.09 -16.73
CA GLN A 42 -18.08 -24.25 -15.69
C GLN A 42 -17.51 -24.21 -14.27
N TRP A 43 -16.24 -24.61 -14.06
CA TRP A 43 -15.63 -24.58 -12.74
C TRP A 43 -15.54 -23.17 -12.14
N LEU A 44 -15.60 -22.10 -12.98
CA LEU A 44 -15.65 -20.71 -12.51
C LEU A 44 -16.91 -20.43 -11.67
N ALA A 45 -17.99 -21.18 -11.88
CA ALA A 45 -19.20 -21.04 -11.07
C ALA A 45 -18.98 -21.42 -9.59
N ASP A 46 -17.98 -22.24 -9.29
CA ASP A 46 -17.75 -22.81 -7.96
C ASP A 46 -16.44 -22.35 -7.30
N VAL A 47 -15.74 -21.36 -7.91
CA VAL A 47 -14.51 -20.84 -7.28
C VAL A 47 -14.83 -20.09 -5.98
N PRO A 48 -13.96 -20.19 -4.97
CA PRO A 48 -14.05 -19.37 -3.77
C PRO A 48 -14.05 -17.87 -4.12
N ARG A 49 -14.75 -17.07 -3.32
CA ARG A 49 -14.83 -15.62 -3.53
C ARG A 49 -13.45 -14.96 -3.59
N GLY A 50 -12.51 -15.36 -2.75
CA GLY A 50 -11.14 -14.86 -2.76
C GLY A 50 -10.47 -15.05 -4.13
N VAL A 51 -10.61 -16.22 -4.75
CA VAL A 51 -10.08 -16.50 -6.11
C VAL A 51 -10.81 -15.68 -7.17
N ALA A 52 -12.14 -15.62 -7.11
CA ALA A 52 -12.93 -14.83 -8.07
C ALA A 52 -12.53 -13.34 -8.07
N ARG A 53 -12.23 -12.80 -6.90
CA ARG A 53 -11.82 -11.42 -6.74
C ARG A 53 -10.45 -11.11 -7.33
N THR A 54 -9.55 -12.09 -7.39
CA THR A 54 -8.24 -11.89 -8.03
C THR A 54 -8.32 -11.78 -9.54
N LEU A 55 -9.40 -12.31 -10.16
CA LEU A 55 -9.56 -12.36 -11.61
C LEU A 55 -10.16 -11.07 -12.16
N ASN A 56 -9.61 -10.56 -13.26
CA ASN A 56 -10.20 -9.49 -14.04
C ASN A 56 -10.36 -9.93 -15.49
N LEU A 57 -11.61 -10.14 -15.91
CA LEU A 57 -12.02 -10.62 -17.24
C LEU A 57 -12.59 -9.50 -18.13
N GLY A 58 -12.46 -8.24 -17.74
CA GLY A 58 -12.97 -7.09 -18.48
C GLY A 58 -12.53 -7.08 -19.95
N ASP A 59 -13.32 -6.46 -20.81
CA ASP A 59 -13.01 -6.28 -22.23
C ASP A 59 -12.73 -7.57 -23.01
N ASN A 60 -13.30 -8.70 -22.57
CA ASN A 60 -13.29 -9.95 -23.32
C ASN A 60 -14.63 -10.15 -24.07
N PRO A 61 -14.64 -10.69 -25.30
CA PRO A 61 -15.86 -10.91 -26.07
C PRO A 61 -16.62 -12.17 -25.63
N LEU A 62 -17.00 -12.21 -24.34
CA LEU A 62 -17.68 -13.37 -23.75
C LEU A 62 -19.04 -13.65 -24.43
N ASP A 63 -19.35 -14.92 -24.67
CA ASP A 63 -20.66 -15.36 -25.18
C ASP A 63 -21.78 -15.23 -24.12
N ALA A 64 -23.03 -15.38 -24.53
CA ALA A 64 -24.18 -15.22 -23.66
C ALA A 64 -24.19 -16.20 -22.46
N PRO A 65 -23.86 -17.50 -22.62
CA PRO A 65 -23.74 -18.42 -21.50
C PRO A 65 -22.67 -18.00 -20.48
N SER A 66 -21.50 -17.56 -20.93
CA SER A 66 -20.41 -17.10 -20.06
C SER A 66 -20.77 -15.84 -19.27
N ARG A 67 -21.43 -14.88 -19.93
CA ARG A 67 -21.96 -13.68 -19.24
C ARG A 67 -23.01 -14.04 -18.19
N GLN A 68 -23.91 -15.01 -18.52
CA GLN A 68 -24.91 -15.48 -17.56
C GLN A 68 -24.26 -16.20 -16.37
N LEU A 69 -23.20 -16.97 -16.59
CA LEU A 69 -22.42 -17.62 -15.52
C LEU A 69 -21.87 -16.56 -14.55
N LEU A 70 -21.23 -15.52 -15.06
CA LEU A 70 -20.70 -14.43 -14.23
C LEU A 70 -21.80 -13.65 -13.50
N SER A 71 -22.92 -13.37 -14.15
CA SER A 71 -24.06 -12.70 -13.54
C SER A 71 -24.66 -13.53 -12.39
N ASN A 72 -24.82 -14.84 -12.58
CA ASN A 72 -25.31 -15.76 -11.54
C ASN A 72 -24.33 -15.85 -10.38
N TYR A 73 -23.02 -15.96 -10.68
CA TYR A 73 -21.96 -15.97 -9.68
C TYR A 73 -21.97 -14.68 -8.85
N ARG A 74 -22.04 -13.53 -9.52
CA ARG A 74 -22.12 -12.23 -8.86
C ARG A 74 -23.34 -12.10 -7.94
N THR A 75 -24.51 -12.50 -8.39
CA THR A 75 -25.74 -12.46 -7.57
C THR A 75 -25.58 -13.27 -6.28
N ARG A 76 -24.88 -14.41 -6.37
CA ARG A 76 -24.64 -15.29 -5.23
C ARG A 76 -23.50 -14.84 -4.31
N VAL A 77 -22.41 -14.33 -4.87
CA VAL A 77 -21.12 -14.16 -4.18
C VAL A 77 -20.71 -12.69 -4.07
N GLY A 78 -21.32 -11.80 -4.85
CA GLY A 78 -21.03 -10.36 -4.82
C GLY A 78 -19.80 -9.91 -5.64
N VAL A 79 -19.23 -10.81 -6.47
CA VAL A 79 -18.04 -10.52 -7.30
C VAL A 79 -18.29 -10.97 -8.73
N GLY A 80 -18.07 -10.11 -9.73
CA GLY A 80 -18.26 -10.41 -11.15
C GLY A 80 -16.96 -10.53 -11.95
N MET A 81 -15.85 -10.75 -11.28
CA MET A 81 -14.53 -10.97 -11.87
C MET A 81 -14.11 -9.85 -12.84
N GLY A 82 -14.45 -8.59 -12.53
CA GLY A 82 -14.12 -7.41 -13.33
C GLY A 82 -14.81 -7.30 -14.69
N PHE A 83 -15.64 -8.26 -15.05
CA PHE A 83 -16.33 -8.27 -16.35
C PHE A 83 -17.62 -7.44 -16.35
N LEU A 84 -18.38 -7.48 -15.26
CA LEU A 84 -19.65 -6.76 -15.16
C LEU A 84 -19.39 -5.33 -14.70
N GLU A 85 -19.88 -4.36 -15.50
CA GLU A 85 -19.72 -2.92 -15.25
C GLU A 85 -20.18 -2.47 -13.86
N ASP A 86 -21.05 -3.24 -13.22
CA ASP A 86 -21.59 -2.96 -11.89
C ASP A 86 -20.84 -3.66 -10.74
N ASP A 87 -19.74 -4.36 -10.96
CA ASP A 87 -18.98 -5.03 -9.90
C ASP A 87 -18.40 -4.04 -8.91
N ILE A 88 -18.01 -2.93 -9.45
CA ILE A 88 -17.85 -1.66 -8.79
C ILE A 88 -19.00 -0.82 -9.33
N ALA A 89 -19.77 -0.17 -8.48
CA ALA A 89 -20.70 0.86 -8.93
C ALA A 89 -19.89 2.02 -9.50
N ARG A 90 -19.19 1.74 -10.63
CA ARG A 90 -18.36 2.71 -11.33
C ARG A 90 -19.26 3.82 -11.80
N MET A 91 -19.23 4.91 -11.09
CA MET A 91 -19.72 6.13 -11.69
C MET A 91 -18.81 6.48 -12.87
N THR A 92 -19.37 7.17 -13.85
CA THR A 92 -18.56 7.75 -14.92
C THR A 92 -17.54 8.70 -14.30
N GLU A 93 -16.40 8.91 -14.95
CA GLU A 93 -15.38 9.86 -14.47
C GLU A 93 -15.99 11.25 -14.22
N GLN A 94 -16.91 11.71 -15.07
CA GLN A 94 -17.62 12.96 -14.88
C GLN A 94 -18.41 13.00 -13.55
N ARG A 95 -19.14 11.94 -13.23
CA ARG A 95 -19.88 11.84 -11.97
C ARG A 95 -18.94 11.74 -10.76
N ALA A 96 -17.80 11.09 -10.91
CA ALA A 96 -16.79 11.05 -9.89
C ALA A 96 -16.22 12.46 -9.62
N GLN A 97 -15.91 13.22 -10.67
CA GLN A 97 -15.49 14.61 -10.55
C GLN A 97 -16.56 15.46 -9.86
N GLU A 98 -17.82 15.36 -10.27
CA GLU A 98 -18.94 16.06 -9.63
C GLU A 98 -19.08 15.68 -8.15
N LEU A 99 -18.92 14.41 -7.79
CA LEU A 99 -18.98 13.91 -6.42
C LEU A 99 -17.90 14.56 -5.55
N TRP A 100 -16.66 14.50 -6.00
CA TRP A 100 -15.52 14.98 -5.21
C TRP A 100 -15.40 16.49 -5.17
N LEU A 101 -15.94 17.21 -6.18
CA LEU A 101 -16.02 18.68 -6.18
C LEU A 101 -17.20 19.24 -5.39
N LYS A 102 -18.16 18.41 -4.98
CA LYS A 102 -19.41 18.88 -4.35
C LYS A 102 -19.20 19.66 -3.07
N ASP A 103 -18.24 19.26 -2.23
CA ASP A 103 -18.07 19.77 -0.88
C ASP A 103 -16.85 20.71 -0.71
N VAL A 104 -16.21 21.11 -1.82
CA VAL A 104 -14.98 21.93 -1.77
C VAL A 104 -15.23 23.44 -1.63
N GLY A 105 -16.48 23.88 -1.68
CA GLY A 105 -16.87 25.27 -1.43
C GLY A 105 -16.13 26.30 -2.30
N THR A 106 -15.50 27.29 -1.65
CA THR A 106 -14.73 28.36 -2.32
C THR A 106 -13.50 27.86 -3.09
N LEU A 107 -13.04 26.64 -2.83
CA LEU A 107 -11.89 26.04 -3.50
C LEU A 107 -12.25 25.36 -4.83
N PHE A 108 -13.50 25.44 -5.27
CA PHE A 108 -13.99 24.72 -6.46
C PHE A 108 -13.10 24.91 -7.70
N THR A 109 -12.79 26.15 -8.05
CA THR A 109 -11.97 26.44 -9.24
C THR A 109 -10.56 25.87 -9.12
N THR A 110 -9.94 25.98 -7.94
CA THR A 110 -8.60 25.45 -7.69
C THR A 110 -8.63 23.91 -7.79
N LYS A 111 -9.59 23.26 -7.12
CA LYS A 111 -9.71 21.79 -7.14
C LYS A 111 -10.04 21.25 -8.53
N GLN A 112 -10.87 21.96 -9.28
CA GLN A 112 -11.14 21.60 -10.68
C GLN A 112 -9.87 21.70 -11.55
N SER A 113 -9.03 22.72 -11.32
CA SER A 113 -7.74 22.85 -12.00
C SER A 113 -6.80 21.69 -11.66
N THR A 114 -6.64 21.38 -10.37
CA THR A 114 -5.85 20.22 -9.89
C THR A 114 -6.32 18.91 -10.53
N TRP A 115 -7.64 18.66 -10.54
CA TRP A 115 -8.22 17.48 -11.18
C TRP A 115 -7.84 17.39 -12.66
N THR A 116 -8.02 18.49 -13.39
CA THR A 116 -7.74 18.56 -14.83
C THR A 116 -6.25 18.38 -15.13
N ALA A 117 -5.37 18.98 -14.34
CA ALA A 117 -3.94 18.85 -14.48
C ALA A 117 -3.48 17.40 -14.26
N LEU A 118 -3.90 16.78 -13.15
CA LEU A 118 -3.56 15.38 -12.86
C LEU A 118 -4.14 14.42 -13.89
N ARG A 119 -5.35 14.68 -14.40
CA ARG A 119 -5.98 13.83 -15.41
C ARG A 119 -5.25 13.86 -16.75
N ALA A 120 -4.63 14.97 -17.09
CA ALA A 120 -3.85 15.13 -18.31
C ALA A 120 -2.48 14.43 -18.27
N GLU A 121 -2.01 14.02 -17.11
CA GLU A 121 -0.72 13.34 -16.93
C GLU A 121 -0.77 11.89 -17.45
N PRO A 122 0.29 11.43 -18.14
CA PRO A 122 0.39 10.03 -18.57
C PRO A 122 0.33 9.07 -17.38
N GLY A 123 -0.41 7.96 -17.52
CA GLY A 123 -0.55 6.94 -16.47
C GLY A 123 -1.63 7.24 -15.43
N SER A 124 -2.33 8.38 -15.52
CA SER A 124 -3.37 8.79 -14.56
C SER A 124 -4.63 7.91 -14.56
N ASP A 125 -4.90 7.12 -15.61
CA ASP A 125 -6.13 6.35 -15.77
C ASP A 125 -6.46 5.46 -14.56
N GLY A 126 -5.45 4.81 -13.98
CA GLY A 126 -5.62 3.97 -12.79
C GLY A 126 -6.18 4.73 -11.59
N LEU A 127 -5.61 5.91 -11.32
CA LEU A 127 -6.06 6.77 -10.22
C LEU A 127 -7.52 7.23 -10.44
N PHE A 128 -7.88 7.71 -11.62
CA PHE A 128 -9.24 8.20 -11.89
C PHE A 128 -10.26 7.08 -11.89
N ASN A 129 -9.89 5.87 -12.32
CA ASN A 129 -10.71 4.67 -12.16
C ASN A 129 -10.91 4.31 -10.68
N LEU A 130 -9.86 4.41 -9.86
CA LEU A 130 -9.97 4.22 -8.41
C LEU A 130 -10.90 5.27 -7.78
N LEU A 131 -10.75 6.55 -8.11
CA LEU A 131 -11.59 7.63 -7.60
C LEU A 131 -13.07 7.44 -7.98
N ALA A 132 -13.34 6.91 -9.18
CA ALA A 132 -14.69 6.53 -9.60
C ALA A 132 -15.22 5.33 -8.78
N GLY A 133 -14.38 4.33 -8.53
CA GLY A 133 -14.71 3.17 -7.69
C GLY A 133 -15.03 3.55 -6.25
N LEU A 134 -14.28 4.50 -5.68
CA LEU A 134 -14.50 4.99 -4.32
C LEU A 134 -15.90 5.55 -4.09
N GLY A 135 -16.55 6.09 -5.12
CA GLY A 135 -17.94 6.56 -5.02
C GLY A 135 -18.93 5.49 -4.58
N GLY A 136 -18.65 4.22 -4.83
CA GLY A 136 -19.45 3.06 -4.42
C GLY A 136 -19.18 2.55 -3.01
N THR A 137 -18.07 2.94 -2.37
CA THR A 137 -17.62 2.40 -1.10
C THR A 137 -18.55 2.73 0.07
N ALA A 138 -18.44 1.95 1.14
CA ALA A 138 -19.20 2.17 2.37
C ALA A 138 -18.84 3.50 3.04
N ASP A 139 -17.56 3.91 3.01
CA ASP A 139 -17.11 5.18 3.54
C ASP A 139 -17.73 6.37 2.80
N THR A 140 -17.71 6.36 1.47
CA THR A 140 -18.33 7.43 0.67
C THR A 140 -19.83 7.56 0.96
N LYS A 141 -20.53 6.45 1.19
CA LYS A 141 -21.97 6.46 1.51
C LYS A 141 -22.27 6.95 2.91
N LYS A 142 -21.40 6.69 3.91
CA LYS A 142 -21.65 6.97 5.33
C LYS A 142 -20.94 8.22 5.84
N VAL A 143 -19.76 8.52 5.33
CA VAL A 143 -18.89 9.61 5.82
C VAL A 143 -18.27 10.40 4.65
N ARG A 144 -19.10 10.77 3.68
CA ARG A 144 -18.69 11.37 2.41
C ARG A 144 -17.78 12.60 2.56
N GLU A 145 -18.09 13.51 3.47
CA GLU A 145 -17.30 14.74 3.68
C GLU A 145 -15.88 14.41 4.15
N ASP A 146 -15.74 13.43 5.04
CA ASP A 146 -14.46 12.94 5.50
C ASP A 146 -13.69 12.31 4.33
N MET A 147 -14.37 11.47 3.55
CA MET A 147 -13.78 10.83 2.37
C MET A 147 -13.33 11.86 1.32
N SER A 148 -14.15 12.90 1.08
CA SER A 148 -13.81 14.00 0.16
C SER A 148 -12.55 14.74 0.61
N ARG A 149 -12.40 15.06 1.91
CA ARG A 149 -11.17 15.68 2.44
C ARG A 149 -9.94 14.80 2.21
N ARG A 150 -10.04 13.50 2.47
CA ARG A 150 -8.97 12.53 2.28
C ARG A 150 -8.58 12.40 0.80
N VAL A 151 -9.56 12.33 -0.10
CA VAL A 151 -9.33 12.32 -1.56
C VAL A 151 -8.57 13.57 -2.00
N TRP A 152 -9.03 14.74 -1.58
CA TRP A 152 -8.37 15.99 -1.98
C TRP A 152 -6.98 16.14 -1.38
N TRP A 153 -6.76 15.66 -0.17
CA TRP A 153 -5.41 15.63 0.40
C TRP A 153 -4.44 14.81 -0.45
N VAL A 154 -4.83 13.61 -0.89
CA VAL A 154 -4.00 12.78 -1.78
C VAL A 154 -3.77 13.47 -3.13
N LEU A 155 -4.81 14.06 -3.73
CA LEU A 155 -4.70 14.75 -5.02
C LEU A 155 -3.82 16.00 -4.94
N ASP A 156 -3.96 16.82 -3.91
CA ASP A 156 -3.16 18.03 -3.72
C ASP A 156 -1.68 17.67 -3.49
N SER A 157 -1.42 16.62 -2.72
CA SER A 157 -0.05 16.12 -2.52
C SER A 157 0.56 15.59 -3.82
N ALA A 158 -0.22 14.86 -4.62
CA ALA A 158 0.21 14.37 -5.93
C ALA A 158 0.45 15.50 -6.95
N GLU A 159 -0.31 16.61 -6.89
CA GLU A 159 -0.08 17.77 -7.75
C GLU A 159 1.27 18.43 -7.45
N THR A 160 1.64 18.52 -6.18
CA THR A 160 2.84 19.24 -5.74
C THR A 160 4.12 18.42 -5.76
N ASP A 161 4.01 17.08 -5.76
CA ASP A 161 5.15 16.15 -5.69
C ASP A 161 5.11 15.16 -6.87
N ALA A 162 6.05 15.32 -7.82
CA ALA A 162 6.12 14.50 -9.01
C ALA A 162 6.51 13.05 -8.71
N GLY A 163 7.35 12.80 -7.69
CA GLY A 163 7.74 11.46 -7.27
C GLY A 163 6.56 10.72 -6.67
N LEU A 164 5.86 11.36 -5.72
CA LEU A 164 4.62 10.83 -5.13
C LEU A 164 3.55 10.56 -6.21
N ARG A 165 3.36 11.51 -7.15
CA ARG A 165 2.39 11.37 -8.26
C ARG A 165 2.64 10.12 -9.07
N GLN A 166 3.89 9.86 -9.46
CA GLN A 166 4.25 8.68 -10.22
C GLN A 166 3.95 7.39 -9.44
N GLU A 167 4.35 7.32 -8.18
CA GLU A 167 4.06 6.15 -7.33
C GLU A 167 2.56 5.93 -7.12
N ILE A 168 1.78 7.01 -6.95
CA ILE A 168 0.32 6.93 -6.87
C ILE A 168 -0.26 6.33 -8.15
N PHE A 169 0.18 6.79 -9.32
CA PHE A 169 -0.31 6.29 -10.60
C PHE A 169 0.02 4.80 -10.79
N GLU A 170 1.25 4.39 -10.48
CA GLU A 170 1.68 3.00 -10.57
C GLU A 170 0.85 2.09 -9.64
N ARG A 171 0.65 2.49 -8.38
CA ARG A 171 -0.12 1.69 -7.41
C ARG A 171 -1.61 1.66 -7.72
N ALA A 172 -2.17 2.78 -8.19
CA ALA A 172 -3.57 2.86 -8.57
C ALA A 172 -3.91 2.12 -9.87
N ALA A 173 -2.93 1.71 -10.66
CA ALA A 173 -3.12 0.93 -11.88
C ALA A 173 -3.59 -0.51 -11.60
N THR A 174 -3.52 -0.98 -10.35
CA THR A 174 -4.00 -2.30 -9.96
C THR A 174 -5.50 -2.44 -10.20
N PRO A 175 -5.95 -3.48 -10.91
CA PRO A 175 -7.37 -3.68 -11.20
C PRO A 175 -8.22 -3.84 -9.95
N LEU A 176 -9.36 -3.17 -9.91
CA LEU A 176 -10.31 -3.22 -8.80
C LEU A 176 -11.45 -4.18 -9.14
N ASN A 177 -11.76 -5.07 -8.22
CA ASN A 177 -12.76 -6.13 -8.41
C ASN A 177 -13.99 -5.99 -7.49
N CYS A 178 -13.94 -5.11 -6.48
CA CYS A 178 -15.07 -4.80 -5.59
C CYS A 178 -14.88 -3.44 -4.90
N ASP A 179 -15.92 -2.94 -4.24
CA ASP A 179 -15.89 -1.66 -3.52
C ASP A 179 -14.86 -1.66 -2.37
N ASP A 180 -14.72 -2.77 -1.64
CA ASP A 180 -13.76 -2.87 -0.53
C ASP A 180 -12.31 -2.96 -1.05
N ALA A 181 -12.08 -3.49 -2.27
CA ALA A 181 -10.79 -3.39 -2.94
C ALA A 181 -10.43 -1.94 -3.29
N ALA A 182 -11.41 -1.13 -3.71
CA ALA A 182 -11.19 0.30 -3.92
C ALA A 182 -10.84 1.02 -2.60
N ALA A 183 -11.54 0.70 -1.50
CA ALA A 183 -11.25 1.26 -0.19
C ALA A 183 -9.84 0.86 0.30
N ALA A 184 -9.43 -0.40 0.12
CA ALA A 184 -8.10 -0.89 0.48
C ALA A 184 -6.99 -0.20 -0.35
N SER A 185 -7.18 -0.12 -1.67
CA SER A 185 -6.23 0.53 -2.57
C SER A 185 -6.06 2.00 -2.21
N PHE A 186 -7.15 2.72 -1.96
CA PHE A 186 -7.07 4.12 -1.55
C PHE A 186 -6.40 4.29 -0.19
N SER A 187 -6.69 3.44 0.79
CA SER A 187 -6.01 3.41 2.09
C SER A 187 -4.49 3.28 1.93
N ASN A 188 -4.03 2.44 1.00
CA ASN A 188 -2.60 2.30 0.71
C ASN A 188 -2.01 3.57 0.06
N LEU A 189 -2.78 4.31 -0.78
CA LEU A 189 -2.34 5.60 -1.31
C LEU A 189 -2.24 6.67 -0.21
N GLU A 190 -3.13 6.66 0.77
CA GLU A 190 -3.04 7.57 1.92
C GLU A 190 -1.78 7.29 2.75
N VAL A 191 -1.48 6.02 3.04
CA VAL A 191 -0.24 5.64 3.74
C VAL A 191 1.00 6.10 2.95
N LEU A 192 1.00 5.91 1.63
CA LEU A 192 2.07 6.38 0.75
C LEU A 192 2.23 7.90 0.83
N THR A 193 1.13 8.64 0.76
CA THR A 193 1.12 10.10 0.85
C THR A 193 1.71 10.57 2.19
N HIS A 194 1.32 9.96 3.30
CA HIS A 194 1.89 10.24 4.62
C HIS A 194 3.40 9.99 4.68
N ILE A 195 3.89 8.89 4.07
CA ILE A 195 5.33 8.59 4.01
C ILE A 195 6.08 9.69 3.24
N HIS A 196 5.57 10.11 2.09
CA HIS A 196 6.19 11.17 1.29
C HIS A 196 6.18 12.53 2.01
N GLU A 197 5.09 12.92 2.63
CA GLU A 197 5.02 14.17 3.41
C GLU A 197 5.95 14.15 4.61
N ALA A 198 6.03 13.02 5.33
CA ALA A 198 6.97 12.87 6.43
C ALA A 198 8.42 12.94 5.93
N SER A 199 8.74 12.33 4.78
CA SER A 199 10.08 12.40 4.17
C SER A 199 10.47 13.83 3.81
N ARG A 200 9.58 14.58 3.17
CA ARG A 200 9.81 16.01 2.86
C ARG A 200 9.99 16.85 4.14
N SER A 201 9.19 16.58 5.16
CA SER A 201 9.30 17.28 6.45
C SER A 201 10.60 16.96 7.17
N VAL A 202 11.11 15.74 7.07
CA VAL A 202 12.45 15.36 7.53
C VAL A 202 13.51 16.11 6.74
N GLU A 203 13.42 16.14 5.42
CA GLU A 203 14.36 16.88 4.55
C GLU A 203 14.32 18.39 4.83
N GLY A 204 13.16 18.94 5.10
CA GLY A 204 12.96 20.35 5.49
C GLY A 204 13.41 20.66 6.93
N GLY A 205 13.75 19.69 7.75
CA GLY A 205 14.12 19.86 9.16
C GLY A 205 12.95 20.29 10.06
N GLN A 206 11.72 20.01 9.62
CA GLN A 206 10.49 20.43 10.31
C GLN A 206 9.97 19.36 11.28
N LEU A 207 10.33 18.09 11.07
CA LEU A 207 9.86 16.97 11.88
C LEU A 207 10.85 16.63 13.00
N THR A 208 10.32 16.39 14.19
CA THR A 208 11.09 15.92 15.35
C THR A 208 11.01 14.39 15.48
N ALA A 209 11.85 13.82 16.34
CA ALA A 209 11.92 12.36 16.55
C ALA A 209 10.60 11.73 16.97
N GLU A 210 9.85 12.38 17.85
CA GLU A 210 8.65 11.83 18.48
C GLU A 210 7.51 11.58 17.49
N PRO A 211 7.04 12.57 16.68
CA PRO A 211 6.03 12.34 15.65
C PRO A 211 6.44 11.27 14.65
N LEU A 212 7.71 11.28 14.27
CA LEU A 212 8.24 10.34 13.30
C LEU A 212 8.28 8.91 13.85
N LEU A 213 8.66 8.75 15.11
CA LEU A 213 8.66 7.46 15.79
C LEU A 213 7.24 6.93 15.98
N HIS A 214 6.28 7.83 16.30
CA HIS A 214 4.87 7.48 16.40
C HIS A 214 4.33 6.97 15.04
N PHE A 215 4.63 7.68 13.96
CA PHE A 215 4.26 7.27 12.61
C PHE A 215 4.95 5.95 12.20
N GLY A 216 6.25 5.80 12.48
CA GLY A 216 6.99 4.55 12.23
C GLY A 216 6.41 3.35 12.99
N ARG A 217 5.92 3.55 14.22
CA ARG A 217 5.15 2.52 14.96
C ARG A 217 3.83 2.19 14.27
N GLY A 218 3.12 3.18 13.73
CA GLY A 218 1.90 2.97 12.94
C GLY A 218 2.15 2.09 11.72
N LEU A 219 3.24 2.35 10.99
CA LEU A 219 3.65 1.54 9.84
C LEU A 219 4.04 0.11 10.24
N PHE A 220 4.79 -0.05 11.34
CA PHE A 220 5.13 -1.36 11.91
C PHE A 220 3.87 -2.16 12.24
N ARG A 221 2.89 -1.52 12.88
CA ARG A 221 1.61 -2.14 13.25
C ARG A 221 0.83 -2.62 12.02
N LEU A 222 0.81 -1.83 10.95
CA LEU A 222 0.20 -2.23 9.69
C LEU A 222 0.89 -3.46 9.09
N ASP A 223 2.23 -3.50 9.09
CA ASP A 223 2.98 -4.66 8.61
C ASP A 223 2.68 -5.93 9.44
N GLN A 224 2.66 -5.81 10.76
CA GLN A 224 2.34 -6.93 11.65
C GLN A 224 0.88 -7.41 11.47
N LEU A 225 -0.07 -6.50 11.33
CA LEU A 225 -1.46 -6.85 11.08
C LEU A 225 -1.66 -7.55 9.74
N GLU A 226 -0.93 -7.14 8.70
CA GLU A 226 -0.99 -7.82 7.41
C GLU A 226 -0.47 -9.26 7.49
N ARG A 227 0.61 -9.47 8.24
CA ARG A 227 1.13 -10.82 8.52
C ARG A 227 0.14 -11.66 9.32
N TYR A 228 -0.50 -11.06 10.33
CA TYR A 228 -1.53 -11.73 11.12
C TYR A 228 -2.74 -12.10 10.25
N ALA A 229 -3.26 -11.17 9.47
CA ALA A 229 -4.39 -11.37 8.58
C ALA A 229 -4.12 -12.50 7.55
N ARG A 230 -2.90 -12.58 7.03
CA ARG A 230 -2.50 -13.65 6.10
C ARG A 230 -2.55 -15.01 6.77
N ARG A 231 -1.96 -15.18 7.97
CA ARG A 231 -2.04 -16.43 8.74
C ARG A 231 -3.49 -16.80 9.07
N HIS A 232 -4.27 -15.81 9.52
CA HIS A 232 -5.68 -16.01 9.82
C HIS A 232 -6.47 -16.51 8.60
N SER A 233 -6.19 -15.96 7.41
CA SER A 233 -6.83 -16.40 6.16
C SER A 233 -6.42 -17.83 5.76
N GLU A 234 -5.19 -18.25 6.05
CA GLU A 234 -4.73 -19.63 5.82
C GLU A 234 -5.48 -20.64 6.71
N ASP A 235 -5.76 -20.24 7.96
CA ASP A 235 -6.51 -21.05 8.92
C ASP A 235 -8.03 -21.03 8.65
N HIS A 236 -8.53 -20.00 7.96
CA HIS A 236 -9.96 -19.81 7.64
C HIS A 236 -10.17 -19.67 6.11
N PRO A 237 -10.05 -20.76 5.34
CA PRO A 237 -10.08 -20.71 3.88
C PRO A 237 -11.44 -20.32 3.27
N SER A 238 -12.52 -20.27 4.07
CA SER A 238 -13.83 -19.74 3.66
C SER A 238 -13.89 -18.22 3.68
N ALA A 239 -13.08 -17.57 4.52
CA ALA A 239 -13.01 -16.12 4.61
C ALA A 239 -12.31 -15.50 3.38
N ASP A 240 -12.74 -14.30 3.01
CA ASP A 240 -12.08 -13.56 1.93
C ASP A 240 -10.83 -12.84 2.46
N PRO A 241 -9.63 -13.13 1.93
CA PRO A 241 -8.38 -12.56 2.46
C PRO A 241 -8.33 -11.02 2.47
N LEU A 242 -8.95 -10.33 1.49
CA LEU A 242 -9.03 -8.87 1.50
C LEU A 242 -9.91 -8.38 2.65
N GLU A 243 -11.08 -8.99 2.79
CA GLU A 243 -12.01 -8.62 3.84
C GLU A 243 -11.42 -8.91 5.22
N VAL A 244 -10.66 -10.01 5.36
CA VAL A 244 -9.90 -10.33 6.58
C VAL A 244 -8.89 -9.23 6.90
N SER A 245 -8.03 -8.86 5.95
CA SER A 245 -7.04 -7.78 6.13
C SER A 245 -7.73 -6.47 6.52
N LEU A 246 -8.75 -6.05 5.76
CA LEU A 246 -9.50 -4.82 6.05
C LEU A 246 -10.21 -4.86 7.40
N ALA A 247 -10.79 -6.00 7.81
CA ALA A 247 -11.48 -6.13 9.08
C ALA A 247 -10.53 -5.94 10.27
N PHE A 248 -9.34 -6.52 10.22
CA PHE A 248 -8.31 -6.30 11.24
C PHE A 248 -7.81 -4.85 11.24
N ARG A 249 -7.50 -4.28 10.08
CA ARG A 249 -7.04 -2.91 9.93
C ARG A 249 -8.07 -1.91 10.45
N LYS A 250 -9.32 -2.01 9.99
CA LYS A 250 -10.45 -1.18 10.46
C LYS A 250 -10.72 -1.40 11.95
N GLY A 251 -10.80 -2.66 12.40
CA GLY A 251 -11.16 -2.99 13.79
C GLY A 251 -10.15 -2.52 14.82
N LEU A 252 -8.88 -2.33 14.42
CA LEU A 252 -7.80 -1.90 15.30
C LEU A 252 -7.27 -0.50 15.00
N ALA A 253 -7.83 0.20 13.98
CA ALA A 253 -7.35 1.51 13.52
C ALA A 253 -7.23 2.54 14.64
N ASP A 254 -8.32 2.79 15.36
CA ASP A 254 -8.36 3.81 16.42
C ASP A 254 -7.51 3.42 17.62
N ARG A 255 -7.53 2.13 18.01
CA ARG A 255 -6.81 1.62 19.17
C ARG A 255 -5.29 1.70 19.01
N PHE A 256 -4.80 1.55 17.78
CA PHE A 256 -3.38 1.51 17.46
C PHE A 256 -2.91 2.68 16.60
N HIS A 257 -3.76 3.66 16.36
CA HIS A 257 -3.44 4.84 15.53
C HIS A 257 -2.85 4.44 14.17
N LEU A 258 -3.54 3.54 13.47
CA LEU A 258 -3.09 3.08 12.16
C LEU A 258 -3.33 4.17 11.11
N PRO A 259 -2.32 4.56 10.31
CA PRO A 259 -2.50 5.60 9.31
C PRO A 259 -3.38 5.12 8.14
N GLY A 260 -4.21 6.01 7.61
CA GLY A 260 -4.92 5.83 6.35
C GLY A 260 -5.90 4.66 6.31
N GLN A 261 -6.75 4.43 7.35
CA GLN A 261 -7.63 3.27 7.34
C GLN A 261 -9.08 3.62 7.00
N PRO A 262 -9.83 2.73 6.31
CA PRO A 262 -11.26 2.89 6.08
C PRO A 262 -12.02 2.77 7.40
N LYS A 263 -13.10 3.55 7.53
CA LYS A 263 -13.99 3.52 8.71
C LYS A 263 -15.09 2.47 8.57
N HIS A 264 -15.45 2.13 7.34
CA HIS A 264 -16.53 1.20 7.03
C HIS A 264 -16.16 0.25 5.90
N MET A 265 -16.70 -0.95 5.97
CA MET A 265 -16.60 -1.99 4.94
C MET A 265 -17.99 -2.34 4.43
N ARG A 266 -18.09 -2.79 3.19
CA ARG A 266 -19.32 -3.29 2.58
C ARG A 266 -19.54 -4.77 2.87
N PHE A 267 -18.47 -5.56 2.81
CA PHE A 267 -18.51 -7.01 2.89
C PHE A 267 -17.87 -7.57 4.18
N GLU A 268 -17.93 -6.80 5.26
CA GLU A 268 -17.30 -7.15 6.55
C GLU A 268 -17.69 -8.55 7.07
N SER A 269 -18.94 -9.00 6.80
CA SER A 269 -19.39 -10.35 7.20
C SER A 269 -18.64 -11.48 6.53
N LEU A 270 -17.97 -11.23 5.40
CA LEU A 270 -17.20 -12.22 4.66
C LEU A 270 -15.76 -12.36 5.15
N ALA A 271 -15.36 -11.49 6.06
CA ALA A 271 -14.08 -11.59 6.76
C ALA A 271 -14.09 -12.72 7.80
N GLU A 272 -15.26 -13.08 8.34
CA GLU A 272 -15.41 -14.03 9.45
C GLU A 272 -14.56 -13.63 10.70
N VAL A 273 -14.19 -12.35 10.81
CA VAL A 273 -13.39 -11.82 11.92
C VAL A 273 -14.30 -11.46 13.08
N THR A 274 -14.05 -12.07 14.23
CA THR A 274 -14.79 -11.85 15.48
C THR A 274 -14.10 -10.86 16.40
N SER A 275 -14.81 -10.38 17.43
CA SER A 275 -14.20 -9.54 18.49
C SER A 275 -13.07 -10.26 19.24
N GLN A 276 -13.14 -11.60 19.34
CA GLN A 276 -12.08 -12.40 19.93
C GLN A 276 -10.83 -12.35 19.05
N HIS A 277 -10.96 -12.55 17.73
CA HIS A 277 -9.85 -12.47 16.77
C HIS A 277 -9.19 -11.09 16.80
N LEU A 278 -9.97 -10.01 16.94
CA LEU A 278 -9.42 -8.65 17.10
C LEU A 278 -8.64 -8.50 18.42
N THR A 279 -9.07 -9.16 19.48
CA THR A 279 -8.36 -9.13 20.78
C THR A 279 -7.04 -9.89 20.68
N GLU A 280 -7.05 -11.09 20.09
CA GLU A 280 -5.84 -11.91 19.87
C GLU A 280 -4.82 -11.18 19.00
N ALA A 281 -5.26 -10.58 17.88
CA ALA A 281 -4.42 -9.76 17.03
C ALA A 281 -3.82 -8.54 17.78
N ALA A 282 -4.61 -7.89 18.62
CA ALA A 282 -4.16 -6.77 19.43
C ALA A 282 -3.11 -7.18 20.47
N ASP A 283 -3.23 -8.36 21.06
CA ASP A 283 -2.28 -8.85 22.05
C ASP A 283 -0.97 -9.29 21.38
N GLU A 284 -1.04 -9.95 20.21
CA GLU A 284 0.13 -10.29 19.41
C GLU A 284 0.87 -9.02 18.97
N LEU A 285 0.13 -8.01 18.51
CA LEU A 285 0.70 -6.73 18.10
C LEU A 285 1.45 -6.03 19.22
N ARG A 286 0.89 -6.03 20.45
CA ARG A 286 1.59 -5.48 21.61
C ARG A 286 2.83 -6.30 21.99
N ALA A 287 2.76 -7.62 21.89
CA ALA A 287 3.91 -8.48 22.13
C ALA A 287 5.04 -8.18 21.15
N ALA A 288 4.73 -8.03 19.85
CA ALA A 288 5.70 -7.66 18.83
C ALA A 288 6.32 -6.28 19.10
N GLU A 289 5.51 -5.27 19.49
CA GLU A 289 6.02 -3.93 19.86
C GLU A 289 6.97 -3.94 21.05
N ASN A 290 6.76 -4.86 22.01
CA ASN A 290 7.59 -5.01 23.19
C ASN A 290 8.79 -5.95 22.99
N SER A 291 8.95 -6.51 21.81
CA SER A 291 10.06 -7.35 21.40
C SER A 291 11.12 -6.56 20.62
N SER A 292 12.14 -7.25 20.12
CA SER A 292 13.14 -6.65 19.22
C SER A 292 12.60 -6.38 17.81
N GLU A 293 11.39 -6.81 17.46
CA GLU A 293 10.84 -6.67 16.12
C GLU A 293 10.61 -5.21 15.71
N LEU A 294 10.05 -4.40 16.63
CA LEU A 294 9.88 -2.97 16.40
C LEU A 294 11.23 -2.27 16.16
N LEU A 295 12.23 -2.57 16.97
CA LEU A 295 13.58 -2.02 16.78
C LEU A 295 14.14 -2.42 15.40
N ASN A 296 14.05 -3.70 15.06
CA ASN A 296 14.54 -4.22 13.78
C ASN A 296 13.81 -3.56 12.59
N TYR A 297 12.51 -3.36 12.70
CA TYR A 297 11.73 -2.65 11.67
C TYR A 297 12.18 -1.20 11.50
N LEU A 298 12.33 -0.47 12.61
CA LEU A 298 12.70 0.96 12.57
C LEU A 298 14.10 1.19 12.02
N VAL A 299 15.07 0.34 12.35
CA VAL A 299 16.44 0.50 11.84
C VAL A 299 16.55 0.23 10.33
N GLU A 300 15.54 -0.39 9.74
CA GLU A 300 15.44 -0.62 8.31
C GLU A 300 14.47 0.37 7.62
N LEU A 301 13.72 1.16 8.39
CA LEU A 301 12.78 2.13 7.83
C LEU A 301 13.53 3.35 7.27
N PRO A 302 13.53 3.60 5.94
CA PRO A 302 14.31 4.69 5.33
C PRO A 302 13.97 6.07 5.91
N LEU A 303 12.69 6.29 6.22
CA LEU A 303 12.20 7.52 6.82
C LEU A 303 12.85 7.81 8.18
N TRP A 304 12.93 6.80 9.06
CA TRP A 304 13.53 6.93 10.37
C TRP A 304 15.06 7.05 10.30
N THR A 305 15.70 6.20 9.51
CA THR A 305 17.16 6.23 9.34
C THR A 305 17.63 7.52 8.67
N GLY A 306 16.88 8.03 7.69
CA GLY A 306 17.14 9.35 7.08
C GLY A 306 17.06 10.49 8.08
N TYR A 307 16.07 10.47 8.97
CA TYR A 307 15.96 11.43 10.06
C TYR A 307 17.18 11.37 10.99
N LEU A 308 17.58 10.18 11.46
CA LEU A 308 18.71 10.03 12.35
C LEU A 308 20.03 10.51 11.74
N LYS A 309 20.26 10.18 10.47
CA LYS A 309 21.44 10.66 9.72
C LYS A 309 21.49 12.17 9.64
N LYS A 310 20.36 12.82 9.46
CA LYS A 310 20.28 14.28 9.38
C LYS A 310 20.39 14.94 10.75
N ALA A 311 19.63 14.48 11.73
CA ALA A 311 19.60 15.04 13.07
C ALA A 311 20.94 14.86 13.82
N ASN A 312 21.67 13.79 13.51
CA ASN A 312 22.92 13.41 14.16
C ASN A 312 24.10 13.34 13.16
N SER A 313 24.11 14.20 12.14
CA SER A 313 25.16 14.20 11.12
C SER A 313 26.56 14.31 11.72
N VAL A 314 26.81 15.24 12.64
CA VAL A 314 28.13 15.47 13.23
C VAL A 314 28.70 14.24 13.96
N PRO A 315 27.97 13.55 14.85
CA PRO A 315 28.43 12.29 15.43
C PRO A 315 28.67 11.19 14.39
N LEU A 316 27.76 11.01 13.42
CA LEU A 316 27.89 10.03 12.34
C LEU A 316 29.09 10.32 11.44
N ASP A 317 29.29 11.57 11.03
CA ASP A 317 30.43 11.97 10.21
C ASP A 317 31.76 11.69 10.91
N ARG A 318 31.84 11.88 12.25
CA ARG A 318 33.04 11.52 13.01
C ARG A 318 33.33 10.02 13.00
N LEU A 319 32.30 9.20 13.03
CA LEU A 319 32.43 7.72 13.00
C LEU A 319 32.77 7.22 11.60
N THR A 320 32.25 7.85 10.55
CA THR A 320 32.44 7.41 9.15
C THR A 320 33.69 8.01 8.52
N LYS A 321 34.17 9.17 8.97
CA LYS A 321 35.32 9.88 8.42
C LYS A 321 36.59 9.02 8.20
N PRO A 322 37.01 8.12 9.12
CA PRO A 322 38.18 7.28 8.89
C PRO A 322 38.01 6.33 7.68
N PHE A 323 36.75 5.94 7.37
CA PHE A 323 36.47 5.12 6.19
C PHE A 323 36.47 5.96 4.93
N ASP A 324 35.94 7.18 4.99
CA ASP A 324 35.93 8.13 3.85
C ASP A 324 37.38 8.48 3.45
N GLU A 325 38.28 8.70 4.43
CA GLU A 325 39.71 8.92 4.21
C GLU A 325 40.40 7.71 3.58
N ARG A 326 40.04 6.49 4.02
CA ARG A 326 40.56 5.24 3.42
C ARG A 326 40.05 5.02 2.01
N MET A 327 38.75 5.31 1.72
CA MET A 327 38.19 5.24 0.37
C MET A 327 38.90 6.20 -0.57
N GLN A 328 39.17 7.44 -0.11
CA GLN A 328 39.93 8.41 -0.88
C GLN A 328 41.34 7.91 -1.17
N ALA A 329 42.04 7.31 -0.21
CA ALA A 329 43.36 6.77 -0.42
C ALA A 329 43.39 5.62 -1.44
N VAL A 330 42.35 4.76 -1.45
CA VAL A 330 42.21 3.70 -2.47
C VAL A 330 41.88 4.31 -3.83
N PHE A 331 41.03 5.33 -3.88
CA PHE A 331 40.72 6.06 -5.11
C PHE A 331 41.96 6.71 -5.74
N ASP A 332 42.78 7.37 -4.93
CA ASP A 332 44.03 8.02 -5.36
C ASP A 332 45.05 7.02 -5.94
N GLN A 333 44.97 5.73 -5.52
CA GLN A 333 45.80 4.65 -6.02
C GLN A 333 45.17 3.90 -7.22
N GLY A 334 43.97 4.31 -7.66
CA GLY A 334 43.18 3.60 -8.66
C GLY A 334 43.88 3.34 -9.99
N GLU A 335 44.75 4.27 -10.42
CA GLU A 335 45.56 4.08 -11.65
C GLU A 335 46.67 3.00 -11.51
N THR A 336 47.07 2.70 -10.28
CA THR A 336 48.16 1.72 -9.99
C THR A 336 47.64 0.38 -9.50
N LEU A 337 46.39 0.35 -8.99
CA LEU A 337 45.72 -0.87 -8.58
C LEU A 337 45.05 -1.53 -9.79
N GLY A 338 45.11 -2.86 -9.86
CA GLY A 338 44.27 -3.60 -10.81
C GLY A 338 42.80 -3.48 -10.45
N ASP A 339 41.90 -3.53 -11.46
CA ASP A 339 40.45 -3.37 -11.28
C ASP A 339 39.86 -4.32 -10.21
N ALA A 340 40.39 -5.52 -10.10
CA ALA A 340 39.91 -6.50 -9.10
C ALA A 340 40.29 -6.08 -7.68
N ASP A 341 41.54 -5.69 -7.46
CA ASP A 341 42.06 -5.28 -6.16
C ASP A 341 41.41 -3.95 -5.69
N TYR A 342 41.18 -3.01 -6.63
CA TYR A 342 40.44 -1.78 -6.36
C TYR A 342 39.05 -2.06 -5.85
N ARG A 343 38.28 -2.91 -6.56
CA ARG A 343 36.89 -3.28 -6.17
C ARG A 343 36.85 -4.00 -4.83
N GLU A 344 37.79 -4.92 -4.59
CA GLU A 344 37.86 -5.67 -3.34
C GLU A 344 38.13 -4.72 -2.16
N GLN A 345 39.13 -3.87 -2.25
CA GLN A 345 39.47 -2.91 -1.20
C GLN A 345 38.33 -1.92 -0.93
N MET A 346 37.72 -1.38 -1.98
CA MET A 346 36.55 -0.47 -1.85
C MET A 346 35.39 -1.19 -1.17
N ASN A 347 35.06 -2.41 -1.56
CA ASN A 347 33.96 -3.18 -0.95
C ASN A 347 34.20 -3.45 0.54
N VAL A 348 35.41 -3.82 0.93
CA VAL A 348 35.76 -4.05 2.34
C VAL A 348 35.56 -2.77 3.17
N ILE A 349 36.01 -1.61 2.65
CA ILE A 349 35.86 -0.34 3.35
C ILE A 349 34.38 0.07 3.42
N LEU A 350 33.63 -0.07 2.33
CA LEU A 350 32.19 0.25 2.29
C LEU A 350 31.37 -0.62 3.25
N GLN A 351 31.67 -1.93 3.31
CA GLN A 351 31.01 -2.83 4.26
C GLN A 351 31.32 -2.45 5.72
N ALA A 352 32.58 -2.16 6.03
CA ALA A 352 32.97 -1.74 7.38
C ALA A 352 32.32 -0.40 7.78
N ARG A 353 32.26 0.56 6.84
CA ARG A 353 31.57 1.84 7.04
C ARG A 353 30.08 1.63 7.31
N ALA A 354 29.42 0.83 6.47
CA ALA A 354 27.99 0.52 6.62
C ALA A 354 27.69 -0.17 7.96
N GLN A 355 28.56 -1.06 8.42
CA GLN A 355 28.43 -1.75 9.70
C GLN A 355 28.51 -0.79 10.88
N VAL A 356 29.44 0.16 10.86
CA VAL A 356 29.57 1.18 11.92
C VAL A 356 28.37 2.10 11.93
N GLU A 357 27.92 2.54 10.75
CA GLU A 357 26.72 3.39 10.61
C GLU A 357 25.47 2.67 11.12
N SER A 358 25.24 1.42 10.71
CA SER A 358 24.10 0.61 11.15
C SER A 358 24.11 0.37 12.67
N THR A 359 25.30 0.14 13.26
CA THR A 359 25.44 -0.02 14.73
C THR A 359 25.05 1.24 15.47
N GLU A 360 25.46 2.40 14.97
CA GLU A 360 25.12 3.69 15.59
C GLU A 360 23.63 4.02 15.44
N ILE A 361 23.06 3.81 14.24
CA ILE A 361 21.61 3.97 14.00
C ILE A 361 20.82 3.07 14.97
N ARG A 362 21.22 1.82 15.13
CA ARG A 362 20.58 0.90 16.08
C ARG A 362 20.64 1.41 17.49
N ARG A 363 21.81 1.84 17.97
CA ARG A 363 22.01 2.41 19.30
C ARG A 363 21.11 3.63 19.54
N GLN A 364 21.03 4.54 18.57
CA GLN A 364 20.19 5.73 18.66
C GLN A 364 18.69 5.37 18.67
N THR A 365 18.29 4.37 17.88
CA THR A 365 16.91 3.89 17.87
C THR A 365 16.54 3.24 19.20
N GLU A 366 17.42 2.43 19.77
CA GLU A 366 17.25 1.86 21.12
C GLU A 366 17.09 2.95 22.19
N GLU A 367 17.87 4.02 22.10
CA GLU A 367 17.78 5.18 23.00
C GLU A 367 16.41 5.86 22.86
N ALA A 368 15.95 6.11 21.61
CA ALA A 368 14.66 6.75 21.33
C ALA A 368 13.46 5.89 21.77
N LEU A 369 13.60 4.58 21.82
CA LEU A 369 12.56 3.66 22.28
C LEU A 369 12.44 3.54 23.80
N LYS A 370 13.42 4.05 24.59
CA LYS A 370 13.35 3.98 26.05
C LYS A 370 12.17 4.76 26.60
N PRO A 371 11.48 4.25 27.63
CA PRO A 371 10.39 4.96 28.29
C PRO A 371 10.85 6.33 28.79
N GLY A 372 10.14 7.40 28.41
CA GLY A 372 10.46 8.78 28.83
C GLY A 372 11.60 9.46 28.05
N ALA A 373 12.21 8.82 27.07
CA ALA A 373 13.19 9.46 26.19
C ALA A 373 12.57 10.54 25.31
N LEU A 374 11.28 10.39 24.98
CA LEU A 374 10.46 11.34 24.21
C LEU A 374 9.23 11.68 25.07
N THR A 375 8.97 12.96 25.28
CA THR A 375 7.80 13.42 26.03
C THR A 375 6.55 13.26 25.17
N ALA A 376 5.50 12.67 25.74
CA ALA A 376 4.27 12.38 25.03
C ALA A 376 3.53 13.67 24.63
N CYS A 377 3.52 13.97 23.34
CA CYS A 377 2.60 14.91 22.75
C CYS A 377 1.80 14.18 21.64
N PRO A 378 0.48 14.01 21.78
CA PRO A 378 -0.32 13.44 20.70
C PRO A 378 -0.34 14.43 19.54
N LEU A 379 0.14 14.00 18.37
CA LEU A 379 -0.12 14.75 17.14
C LEU A 379 -1.63 14.77 16.86
N PRO A 380 -2.19 15.92 16.49
CA PRO A 380 -3.44 15.89 15.75
C PRO A 380 -3.15 15.18 14.44
N LEU A 381 -3.84 14.07 14.20
CA LEU A 381 -3.95 13.50 12.87
C LEU A 381 -4.50 14.61 11.96
N LEU A 382 -3.71 15.06 11.01
CA LEU A 382 -4.10 16.03 9.99
C LEU A 382 -5.22 15.46 9.13
#